data_26c1ed83aab5d2b494cfe254432968fb
#
_entry.id   26c1ed83aab5d2b494cfe254432968fb
#
_cell.length_a   1.000
_cell.length_b   1.000
_cell.length_c   1.000
_cell.angle_alpha   90.00
_cell.angle_beta   90.00
_cell.angle_gamma   90.00
#
_symmetry.space_group_name_H-M   'P 1'
#
loop_
_entity.id
_entity.type
_entity.pdbx_description
1 polymer ?
#
loop_
_entity_poly.entity_id
_entity_poly.type
_entity_poly.pdbx_seq_one_letter_code
_entity_poly.pdbx_strand_id
1 'polypeptide(L)'
;MNRRLQTLAFALVAGASFAMPAGAQQLPFQPEEIDKGREQYHRTCAQCHGRNMVNSGTTVYDLRRFPVDDPERFQTSVTHGKGNMPSFKEALTPEQIAWLWAYVGSRGGKEP
;
A
#
# COMPACT_ATOMS: atom_id res chain seq x y z
N MET A 1 -49.37 -46.89 -33.39
CA MET A 1 -48.65 -45.63 -33.50
C MET A 1 -48.25 -45.19 -32.10
N ASN A 2 -47.03 -45.46 -31.66
CA ASN A 2 -46.55 -45.10 -30.34
C ASN A 2 -45.80 -43.78 -30.39
N ARG A 3 -46.45 -42.73 -29.91
CA ARG A 3 -45.77 -41.46 -29.65
C ARG A 3 -45.07 -41.59 -28.27
N ARG A 4 -43.78 -41.77 -28.31
CA ARG A 4 -42.94 -41.65 -27.10
C ARG A 4 -42.75 -40.15 -26.80
N LEU A 5 -43.34 -39.71 -25.71
CA LEU A 5 -43.04 -38.40 -25.15
C LEU A 5 -41.63 -38.48 -24.55
N GLN A 6 -40.69 -37.77 -25.18
CA GLN A 6 -39.38 -37.54 -24.59
C GLN A 6 -39.52 -36.36 -23.63
N THR A 7 -39.50 -36.67 -22.35
CA THR A 7 -39.36 -35.66 -21.30
C THR A 7 -37.90 -35.17 -21.30
N LEU A 8 -37.70 -33.94 -21.78
CA LEU A 8 -36.46 -33.24 -21.63
C LEU A 8 -36.34 -32.83 -20.17
N ALA A 9 -35.44 -33.50 -19.42
CA ALA A 9 -35.04 -33.06 -18.10
C ALA A 9 -34.10 -31.85 -18.27
N PHE A 10 -34.57 -30.68 -17.91
CA PHE A 10 -33.70 -29.51 -17.74
C PHE A 10 -32.93 -29.69 -16.43
N ALA A 11 -31.65 -29.97 -16.54
CA ALA A 11 -30.75 -29.91 -15.41
C ALA A 11 -30.54 -28.45 -15.01
N LEU A 12 -31.13 -28.04 -13.90
CA LEU A 12 -30.81 -26.76 -13.26
C LEU A 12 -29.38 -26.86 -12.72
N VAL A 13 -28.45 -26.24 -13.42
CA VAL A 13 -27.12 -26.00 -12.89
C VAL A 13 -27.26 -24.89 -11.86
N ALA A 14 -27.31 -25.26 -10.59
CA ALA A 14 -27.20 -24.31 -9.50
C ALA A 14 -25.77 -23.73 -9.52
N GLY A 15 -25.63 -22.50 -10.03
CA GLY A 15 -24.39 -21.76 -9.96
C GLY A 15 -24.07 -21.51 -8.48
N ALA A 16 -22.95 -22.08 -7.98
CA ALA A 16 -22.47 -21.78 -6.66
C ALA A 16 -21.97 -20.33 -6.64
N SER A 17 -22.79 -19.41 -6.12
CA SER A 17 -22.35 -18.05 -5.83
C SER A 17 -21.45 -18.12 -4.60
N PHE A 18 -20.13 -17.97 -4.81
CA PHE A 18 -19.19 -17.78 -3.70
C PHE A 18 -19.39 -16.36 -3.18
N ALA A 19 -20.17 -16.20 -2.11
CA ALA A 19 -20.24 -14.95 -1.38
C ALA A 19 -18.91 -14.75 -0.66
N MET A 20 -18.19 -13.69 -0.99
CA MET A 20 -17.04 -13.26 -0.20
C MET A 20 -17.52 -12.88 1.20
N PRO A 21 -16.84 -13.32 2.28
CA PRO A 21 -17.26 -12.95 3.63
C PRO A 21 -17.25 -11.42 3.76
N ALA A 22 -18.38 -10.86 4.21
CA ALA A 22 -18.48 -9.45 4.55
C ALA A 22 -17.50 -9.18 5.70
N GLY A 23 -16.42 -8.44 5.44
CA GLY A 23 -15.37 -8.13 6.42
C GLY A 23 -13.94 -8.42 5.96
N ALA A 24 -13.73 -9.07 4.82
CA ALA A 24 -12.42 -9.11 4.18
C ALA A 24 -12.16 -7.76 3.49
N GLN A 25 -12.00 -6.68 4.28
CA GLN A 25 -11.51 -5.42 3.76
C GLN A 25 -10.04 -5.62 3.41
N GLN A 26 -9.71 -5.42 2.15
CA GLN A 26 -8.34 -5.40 1.72
C GLN A 26 -7.66 -4.20 2.39
N LEU A 27 -6.66 -4.49 3.23
CA LEU A 27 -5.85 -3.45 3.83
C LEU A 27 -5.18 -2.63 2.72
N PRO A 28 -5.05 -1.30 2.87
CA PRO A 28 -4.47 -0.43 1.84
C PRO A 28 -3.01 -0.79 1.54
N PHE A 29 -2.31 -1.45 2.48
CA PHE A 29 -0.93 -1.87 2.34
C PHE A 29 -0.75 -3.33 2.71
N GLN A 30 0.05 -4.06 1.93
CA GLN A 30 0.41 -5.43 2.26
C GLN A 30 1.55 -5.43 3.31
N PRO A 31 1.53 -6.36 4.29
CA PRO A 31 2.58 -6.46 5.30
C PRO A 31 3.99 -6.57 4.71
N GLU A 32 4.14 -7.28 3.60
CA GLU A 32 5.41 -7.43 2.90
C GLU A 32 5.91 -6.11 2.33
N GLU A 33 5.03 -5.29 1.78
CA GLU A 33 5.39 -3.97 1.26
C GLU A 33 5.81 -3.02 2.37
N ILE A 34 5.13 -3.07 3.51
CA ILE A 34 5.49 -2.31 4.71
C ILE A 34 6.88 -2.69 5.19
N ASP A 35 7.22 -3.97 5.21
CA ASP A 35 8.54 -4.45 5.63
C ASP A 35 9.64 -4.01 4.66
N LYS A 36 9.41 -4.12 3.36
CA LYS A 36 10.32 -3.58 2.33
C LYS A 36 10.51 -2.07 2.47
N GLY A 37 9.43 -1.37 2.73
CA GLY A 37 9.43 0.07 2.98
C GLY A 37 10.21 0.45 4.24
N ARG A 38 10.08 -0.34 5.30
CA ARG A 38 10.84 -0.15 6.54
C ARG A 38 12.34 -0.27 6.30
N GLU A 39 12.76 -1.29 5.60
CA GLU A 39 14.17 -1.47 5.26
C GLU A 39 14.69 -0.34 4.38
N GLN A 40 13.94 0.03 3.35
CA GLN A 40 14.33 1.13 2.47
C GLN A 40 14.37 2.46 3.20
N TYR A 41 13.41 2.71 4.08
CA TYR A 41 13.36 3.91 4.90
C TYR A 41 14.62 4.06 5.77
N HIS A 42 15.03 3.00 6.45
CA HIS A 42 16.20 3.05 7.31
C HIS A 42 17.51 3.24 6.55
N ARG A 43 17.59 2.78 5.30
CA ARG A 43 18.77 3.01 4.45
C ARG A 43 18.82 4.42 3.88
N THR A 44 17.67 5.03 3.61
CA THR A 44 17.59 6.22 2.75
C THR A 44 17.09 7.46 3.48
N CYS A 45 16.13 7.33 4.37
CA CYS A 45 15.38 8.42 4.97
C CYS A 45 15.72 8.69 6.43
N ALA A 46 16.07 7.65 7.19
CA ALA A 46 16.27 7.73 8.62
C ALA A 46 17.41 8.66 9.03
N GLN A 47 18.39 8.86 8.19
CA GLN A 47 19.51 9.77 8.46
C GLN A 47 19.03 11.18 8.79
N CYS A 48 17.99 11.64 8.11
CA CYS A 48 17.38 12.96 8.34
C CYS A 48 16.08 12.89 9.14
N HIS A 49 15.21 11.92 8.84
CA HIS A 49 13.89 11.81 9.44
C HIS A 49 13.86 10.99 10.73
N GLY A 50 14.95 10.35 11.10
CA GLY A 50 15.08 9.55 12.31
C GLY A 50 14.63 8.11 12.17
N ARG A 51 15.17 7.24 13.01
CA ARG A 51 14.78 5.83 13.05
C ARG A 51 13.31 5.72 13.45
N ASN A 52 12.60 4.81 12.79
CA ASN A 52 11.17 4.60 13.01
C ASN A 52 10.33 5.89 12.90
N MET A 53 10.77 6.83 12.06
CA MET A 53 10.17 8.15 11.86
C MET A 53 10.18 9.05 13.10
N VAL A 54 10.90 8.69 14.13
CA VAL A 54 11.09 9.53 15.32
C VAL A 54 12.27 10.46 15.08
N ASN A 55 11.97 11.68 14.63
CA ASN A 55 13.03 12.63 14.42
C ASN A 55 13.45 13.27 15.80
N SER A 56 14.69 13.72 15.85
CA SER A 56 15.29 14.29 17.08
C SER A 56 14.93 15.75 17.33
N GLY A 57 13.81 16.21 16.78
CA GLY A 57 13.19 17.48 17.17
C GLY A 57 13.80 18.72 16.53
N THR A 58 13.98 18.75 15.22
CA THR A 58 14.54 19.91 14.53
C THR A 58 13.71 20.34 13.31
N THR A 59 14.36 20.89 12.32
CA THR A 59 13.78 21.51 11.12
C THR A 59 13.24 20.51 10.10
N VAL A 60 13.42 19.21 10.32
CA VAL A 60 12.96 18.16 9.42
C VAL A 60 11.52 17.80 9.72
N TYR A 61 10.68 17.72 8.67
CA TYR A 61 9.28 17.36 8.82
C TYR A 61 9.09 16.01 9.51
N ASP A 62 8.21 15.97 10.49
CA ASP A 62 7.83 14.74 11.19
C ASP A 62 6.91 13.88 10.31
N LEU A 63 7.45 12.81 9.75
CA LEU A 63 6.71 11.92 8.85
C LEU A 63 5.55 11.19 9.52
N ARG A 64 5.52 11.13 10.85
CA ARG A 64 4.37 10.58 11.59
C ARG A 64 3.12 11.44 11.46
N ARG A 65 3.27 12.70 11.03
CA ARG A 65 2.19 13.66 10.78
C ARG A 65 1.83 13.77 9.30
N PHE A 66 2.49 13.02 8.43
CA PHE A 66 2.20 13.10 7.00
C PHE A 66 0.75 12.65 6.75
N PRO A 67 -0.04 13.40 5.94
CA PRO A 67 -1.41 13.02 5.62
C PRO A 67 -1.50 11.66 4.94
N VAL A 68 -2.23 10.72 5.54
CA VAL A 68 -2.38 9.35 5.00
C VAL A 68 -3.23 9.29 3.73
N ASP A 69 -3.98 10.35 3.46
CA ASP A 69 -4.84 10.50 2.28
C ASP A 69 -4.16 11.25 1.11
N ASP A 70 -2.86 11.53 1.22
CA ASP A 70 -2.12 12.28 0.19
C ASP A 70 -0.85 11.54 -0.29
N PRO A 71 -1.01 10.35 -0.90
CA PRO A 71 0.12 9.59 -1.44
C PRO A 71 0.84 10.31 -2.57
N GLU A 72 0.13 11.10 -3.36
CA GLU A 72 0.71 11.84 -4.47
C GLU A 72 1.72 12.89 -4.01
N ARG A 73 1.39 13.62 -2.95
CA ARG A 73 2.32 14.59 -2.35
C ARG A 73 3.58 13.90 -1.84
N PHE A 74 3.46 12.74 -1.23
CA PHE A 74 4.60 11.95 -0.78
C PHE A 74 5.49 11.57 -1.97
N GLN A 75 4.91 10.95 -2.99
CA GLN A 75 5.62 10.52 -4.18
C GLN A 75 6.34 11.68 -4.88
N THR A 76 5.66 12.80 -5.04
CA THR A 76 6.22 14.00 -5.67
C THR A 76 7.39 14.56 -4.87
N SER A 77 7.25 14.66 -3.55
CA SER A 77 8.31 15.20 -2.67
C SER A 77 9.54 14.30 -2.63
N VAL A 78 9.38 12.99 -2.63
CA VAL A 78 10.52 12.06 -2.68
C VAL A 78 11.19 12.08 -4.05
N THR A 79 10.39 12.10 -5.12
CA THR A 79 10.92 12.06 -6.48
C THR A 79 11.68 13.34 -6.83
N HIS A 80 11.12 14.50 -6.52
CA HIS A 80 11.66 15.79 -6.96
C HIS A 80 12.40 16.56 -5.86
N GLY A 81 12.30 16.13 -4.62
CA GLY A 81 12.78 16.88 -3.47
C GLY A 81 11.84 18.01 -3.09
N LYS A 82 12.07 18.60 -1.94
CA LYS A 82 11.32 19.75 -1.45
C LYS A 82 12.17 20.54 -0.44
N GLY A 83 12.41 21.82 -0.69
CA GLY A 83 13.28 22.64 0.17
C GLY A 83 14.67 22.02 0.29
N ASN A 84 15.12 21.77 1.51
CA ASN A 84 16.43 21.15 1.77
C ASN A 84 16.44 19.62 1.57
N MET A 85 15.29 19.00 1.37
CA MET A 85 15.20 17.58 1.05
C MET A 85 15.62 17.36 -0.41
N PRO A 86 16.64 16.53 -0.65
CA PRO A 86 17.10 16.27 -2.01
C PRO A 86 16.10 15.43 -2.81
N SER A 87 16.22 15.47 -4.13
CA SER A 87 15.53 14.57 -5.03
C SER A 87 16.13 13.17 -4.93
N PHE A 88 15.26 12.14 -4.88
CA PHE A 88 15.67 10.74 -4.92
C PHE A 88 15.39 10.04 -6.25
N LYS A 89 15.05 10.83 -7.28
CA LYS A 89 14.70 10.30 -8.60
C LYS A 89 15.77 9.38 -9.19
N GLU A 90 17.04 9.70 -9.00
CA GLU A 90 18.15 8.89 -9.52
C GLU A 90 18.55 7.76 -8.56
N ALA A 91 18.17 7.85 -7.29
CA ALA A 91 18.56 6.89 -6.25
C ALA A 91 17.52 5.80 -6.00
N LEU A 92 16.25 6.08 -6.27
CA LEU A 92 15.13 5.18 -5.98
C LEU A 92 14.28 4.94 -7.23
N THR A 93 13.87 3.69 -7.39
CA THR A 93 12.86 3.35 -8.40
C THR A 93 11.45 3.76 -7.93
N PRO A 94 10.48 3.92 -8.85
CA PRO A 94 9.09 4.15 -8.47
C PRO A 94 8.53 3.08 -7.54
N GLU A 95 8.94 1.83 -7.71
CA GLU A 95 8.52 0.72 -6.84
C GLU A 95 9.06 0.88 -5.41
N GLN A 96 10.32 1.27 -5.26
CA GLN A 96 10.92 1.55 -3.95
C GLN A 96 10.23 2.73 -3.25
N ILE A 97 9.84 3.75 -4.00
CA ILE A 97 9.05 4.87 -3.46
C ILE A 97 7.67 4.40 -3.00
N ALA A 98 7.04 3.48 -3.73
CA ALA A 98 5.78 2.88 -3.32
C ALA A 98 5.93 2.08 -2.01
N TRP A 99 7.02 1.34 -1.83
CA TRP A 99 7.31 0.67 -0.55
C TRP A 99 7.51 1.65 0.58
N LEU A 100 8.23 2.74 0.34
CA LEU A 100 8.39 3.80 1.33
C LEU A 100 7.06 4.38 1.75
N TRP A 101 6.16 4.59 0.79
CA TRP A 101 4.80 5.05 1.12
C TRP A 101 4.03 4.02 1.95
N ALA A 102 4.14 2.73 1.65
CA ALA A 102 3.51 1.69 2.45
C ALA A 102 3.98 1.74 3.93
N TYR A 103 5.24 2.03 4.16
CA TYR A 103 5.79 2.20 5.50
C TYR A 103 5.32 3.50 6.18
N VAL A 104 5.46 4.63 5.51
CA VAL A 104 5.09 5.94 6.07
C VAL A 104 3.58 6.07 6.20
N GLY A 105 2.83 5.74 5.16
CA GLY A 105 1.37 5.85 5.12
C GLY A 105 0.65 4.92 6.10
N SER A 106 1.26 3.79 6.42
CA SER A 106 0.77 2.86 7.44
C SER A 106 1.25 3.18 8.85
N ARG A 107 1.89 4.31 9.05
CA ARG A 107 2.50 4.69 10.35
C ARG A 107 3.48 3.64 10.87
N GLY A 108 4.32 3.11 9.98
CA GLY A 108 5.27 2.07 10.32
C GLY A 108 4.65 0.69 10.50
N GLY A 109 3.48 0.46 9.91
CA GLY A 109 2.73 -0.78 10.02
C GLY A 109 1.72 -0.81 11.16
N LYS A 110 1.55 0.29 11.88
CA LYS A 110 0.57 0.40 12.99
C LYS A 110 -0.85 0.61 12.48
N GLU A 111 -0.97 1.23 11.31
CA GLU A 111 -2.23 1.54 10.63
C GLU A 111 -2.17 1.03 9.19
N PRO A 112 -2.14 -0.29 9.01
CA PRO A 112 -2.01 -0.90 7.70
C PRO A 112 -3.25 -0.71 6.80
#